data_e36ace2416182c49930e8cade1ada608
#
_entry.id   e36ace2416182c49930e8cade1ada608
#
_cell.length_a   1.000
_cell.length_b   1.000
_cell.length_c   1.000
_cell.angle_alpha   90.00
_cell.angle_beta   90.00
_cell.angle_gamma   90.00
#
_symmetry.space_group_name_H-M   'P 1'
#
loop_
_entity.id
_entity.type
_entity.pdbx_description
1 polymer ?
#
loop_
_entity_poly.entity_id
_entity_poly.type
_entity_poly.pdbx_seq_one_letter_code
_entity_poly.pdbx_strand_id
1 'polypeptide(L)'
;MNLKNKSFLKLLDLTPAEIAGFLDLAADLKAKKKAGIPHKLCEGRNIVLLFEKDSTRTRCAFEVAGHDLGMGVTYLGPTGSQMGKKESIADTARVLGRMYDGIEYRGYGQTIVEDLAKFAGVPVWNGLTNEFHPTQILADFLTIREHFGDLKGRKLVYCGDARYNMGNSLMVGCAKMGMHFVACAPEAYFPSAELIAECQAVAAETGAVLEFITDPMEATKDADVIYTDVWVSMGEPDSVWAERIEALKPYQVNTAMMENAGAQCRFMHCLPAFHDLNTVIGKQIHEKFGLTAMEVTDEVFESEQSIVFDEAENRLHTIKAVMAATLADI
;
A
#
# COMPACT_ATOMS: atom_id res chain seq x y z
N MET A 1 10.19 -17.04 11.88
CA MET A 1 9.41 -15.82 12.20
C MET A 1 8.21 -16.22 13.04
N ASN A 2 8.04 -15.70 14.25
CA ASN A 2 6.90 -16.10 15.10
C ASN A 2 5.84 -15.00 15.10
N LEU A 3 4.99 -14.99 14.08
CA LEU A 3 3.90 -14.04 13.91
C LEU A 3 2.50 -14.68 14.06
N LYS A 4 2.44 -15.97 14.42
CA LYS A 4 1.18 -16.67 14.61
C LYS A 4 0.29 -15.94 15.61
N ASN A 5 -0.96 -15.75 15.23
CA ASN A 5 -2.00 -15.02 15.96
C ASN A 5 -1.73 -13.51 16.16
N LYS A 6 -0.71 -12.93 15.50
CA LYS A 6 -0.49 -11.48 15.50
C LYS A 6 -1.32 -10.81 14.40
N SER A 7 -1.84 -9.63 14.70
CA SER A 7 -2.45 -8.75 13.71
C SER A 7 -1.38 -8.01 12.89
N PHE A 8 -1.75 -7.58 11.68
CA PHE A 8 -0.90 -6.82 10.76
C PHE A 8 -1.57 -5.47 10.46
N LEU A 9 -1.26 -4.44 11.22
CA LEU A 9 -2.00 -3.17 11.19
C LEU A 9 -1.22 -2.02 10.55
N LYS A 10 0.09 -1.94 10.80
CA LYS A 10 1.03 -0.96 10.23
C LYS A 10 2.46 -1.49 10.33
N LEU A 11 3.35 -1.06 9.43
CA LEU A 11 4.75 -1.51 9.45
C LEU A 11 5.55 -0.99 10.65
N LEU A 12 5.09 0.06 11.31
CA LEU A 12 5.70 0.53 12.57
C LEU A 12 5.72 -0.52 13.66
N ASP A 13 4.71 -1.41 13.69
CA ASP A 13 4.56 -2.46 14.70
C ASP A 13 5.53 -3.65 14.49
N LEU A 14 6.26 -3.66 13.37
CA LEU A 14 7.13 -4.76 12.97
C LEU A 14 8.60 -4.38 13.07
N THR A 15 9.43 -5.39 13.32
CA THR A 15 10.88 -5.27 13.17
C THR A 15 11.30 -5.36 11.69
N PRO A 16 12.48 -4.82 11.31
CA PRO A 16 13.03 -5.02 9.97
C PRO A 16 13.15 -6.50 9.57
N ALA A 17 13.49 -7.38 10.51
CA ALA A 17 13.59 -8.82 10.27
C ALA A 17 12.22 -9.47 10.00
N GLU A 18 11.15 -9.03 10.65
CA GLU A 18 9.79 -9.51 10.38
C GLU A 18 9.32 -9.07 9.00
N ILE A 19 9.62 -7.83 8.60
CA ILE A 19 9.30 -7.33 7.24
C ILE A 19 10.07 -8.15 6.19
N ALA A 20 11.38 -8.34 6.37
CA ALA A 20 12.19 -9.17 5.47
C ALA A 20 11.65 -10.61 5.39
N GLY A 21 11.24 -11.19 6.51
CA GLY A 21 10.63 -12.52 6.56
C GLY A 21 9.31 -12.62 5.78
N PHE A 22 8.46 -11.60 5.79
CA PHE A 22 7.28 -11.55 4.93
C PHE A 22 7.65 -11.53 3.45
N LEU A 23 8.66 -10.74 3.08
CA LEU A 23 9.12 -10.66 1.69
C LEU A 23 9.71 -11.98 1.20
N ASP A 24 10.48 -12.68 2.04
CA ASP A 24 11.04 -14.00 1.70
C ASP A 24 9.96 -15.05 1.54
N LEU A 25 8.99 -15.08 2.46
CA LEU A 25 7.85 -15.99 2.36
C LEU A 25 6.99 -15.68 1.11
N ALA A 26 6.80 -14.40 0.80
CA ALA A 26 6.05 -13.99 -0.39
C ALA A 26 6.74 -14.44 -1.69
N ALA A 27 8.06 -14.30 -1.76
CA ALA A 27 8.85 -14.76 -2.90
C ALA A 27 8.77 -16.29 -3.08
N ASP A 28 8.86 -17.07 -1.99
CA ASP A 28 8.70 -18.52 -2.01
C ASP A 28 7.29 -18.94 -2.48
N LEU A 29 6.24 -18.32 -1.92
CA LEU A 29 4.85 -18.60 -2.29
C LEU A 29 4.53 -18.15 -3.74
N LYS A 30 5.15 -17.06 -4.21
CA LYS A 30 5.09 -16.64 -5.63
C LYS A 30 5.70 -17.70 -6.54
N ALA A 31 6.89 -18.16 -6.20
CA ALA A 31 7.58 -19.20 -6.97
C ALA A 31 6.78 -20.50 -7.02
N LYS A 32 6.22 -20.96 -5.89
CA LYS A 32 5.35 -22.14 -5.82
C LYS A 32 4.11 -21.99 -6.71
N LYS A 33 3.43 -20.84 -6.65
CA LYS A 33 2.26 -20.57 -7.49
C LYS A 33 2.62 -20.62 -8.97
N LYS A 34 3.70 -19.95 -9.39
CA LYS A 34 4.17 -19.96 -10.80
C LYS A 34 4.58 -21.36 -11.28
N ALA A 35 5.09 -22.19 -10.39
CA ALA A 35 5.45 -23.58 -10.67
C ALA A 35 4.26 -24.58 -10.57
N GLY A 36 3.05 -24.12 -10.24
CA GLY A 36 1.89 -24.99 -10.05
C GLY A 36 1.98 -25.91 -8.83
N ILE A 37 2.86 -25.59 -7.86
CA ILE A 37 3.05 -26.38 -6.64
C ILE A 37 1.97 -25.98 -5.62
N PRO A 38 1.11 -26.95 -5.16
CA PRO A 38 0.10 -26.70 -4.14
C PRO A 38 0.74 -26.21 -2.83
N HIS A 39 0.13 -25.19 -2.19
CA HIS A 39 0.62 -24.64 -0.93
C HIS A 39 -0.52 -24.23 0.00
N LYS A 40 -1.42 -25.16 0.28
CA LYS A 40 -2.62 -25.00 1.14
C LYS A 40 -2.25 -24.95 2.63
N LEU A 41 -1.45 -23.97 3.04
CA LEU A 41 -0.90 -23.84 4.39
C LEU A 41 -1.97 -23.57 5.47
N CYS A 42 -3.17 -23.13 5.08
CA CYS A 42 -4.27 -22.76 5.97
C CYS A 42 -5.55 -23.55 5.62
N GLU A 43 -5.43 -24.80 5.17
CA GLU A 43 -6.58 -25.61 4.75
C GLU A 43 -7.63 -25.73 5.87
N GLY A 44 -8.90 -25.50 5.51
CA GLY A 44 -10.03 -25.55 6.44
C GLY A 44 -10.26 -24.30 7.28
N ARG A 45 -9.41 -23.30 7.22
CA ARG A 45 -9.62 -21.98 7.83
C ARG A 45 -10.63 -21.16 7.05
N ASN A 46 -11.29 -20.21 7.74
CA ASN A 46 -12.22 -19.27 7.13
C ASN A 46 -11.85 -17.85 7.50
N ILE A 47 -11.88 -16.95 6.52
CA ILE A 47 -11.61 -15.54 6.74
C ILE A 47 -12.75 -14.67 6.23
N VAL A 48 -12.87 -13.46 6.79
CA VAL A 48 -13.82 -12.46 6.34
C VAL A 48 -13.08 -11.21 5.87
N LEU A 49 -13.51 -10.67 4.72
CA LEU A 49 -13.06 -9.42 4.15
C LEU A 49 -14.12 -8.35 4.43
N LEU A 50 -13.80 -7.40 5.31
CA LEU A 50 -14.71 -6.37 5.80
C LEU A 50 -14.35 -5.03 5.17
N PHE A 51 -15.14 -4.60 4.17
CA PHE A 51 -14.90 -3.41 3.37
C PHE A 51 -15.90 -2.31 3.69
N GLU A 52 -15.42 -1.13 4.04
CA GLU A 52 -16.17 0.13 4.06
C GLU A 52 -15.86 1.00 2.84
N LYS A 53 -14.73 0.73 2.17
CA LYS A 53 -14.32 1.33 0.89
C LYS A 53 -14.10 0.24 -0.15
N ASP A 54 -14.70 0.35 -1.32
CA ASP A 54 -14.52 -0.60 -2.41
C ASP A 54 -13.06 -0.67 -2.89
N SER A 55 -12.66 -1.85 -3.36
CA SER A 55 -11.37 -2.06 -4.02
C SER A 55 -11.37 -3.34 -4.83
N THR A 56 -11.09 -3.23 -6.12
CA THR A 56 -10.89 -4.39 -6.99
C THR A 56 -9.66 -5.18 -6.58
N ARG A 57 -8.50 -4.52 -6.49
CA ARG A 57 -7.20 -5.17 -6.25
C ARG A 57 -7.10 -5.82 -4.88
N THR A 58 -7.42 -5.10 -3.81
CA THR A 58 -7.35 -5.64 -2.45
C THR A 58 -8.28 -6.83 -2.29
N ARG A 59 -9.53 -6.72 -2.77
CA ARG A 59 -10.49 -7.81 -2.72
C ARG A 59 -9.97 -9.02 -3.48
N CYS A 60 -9.63 -8.89 -4.76
CA CYS A 60 -9.14 -10.00 -5.57
C CYS A 60 -7.87 -10.64 -4.98
N ALA A 61 -6.94 -9.83 -4.46
CA ALA A 61 -5.70 -10.33 -3.87
C ALA A 61 -5.97 -11.18 -2.62
N PHE A 62 -6.83 -10.73 -1.70
CA PHE A 62 -7.20 -11.51 -0.51
C PHE A 62 -8.02 -12.75 -0.86
N GLU A 63 -9.00 -12.65 -1.77
CA GLU A 63 -9.81 -13.79 -2.20
C GLU A 63 -8.94 -14.89 -2.82
N VAL A 64 -8.10 -14.53 -3.82
CA VAL A 64 -7.23 -15.50 -4.49
C VAL A 64 -6.16 -16.06 -3.55
N ALA A 65 -5.56 -15.20 -2.70
CA ALA A 65 -4.59 -15.66 -1.69
C ALA A 65 -5.23 -16.65 -0.69
N GLY A 66 -6.46 -16.37 -0.24
CA GLY A 66 -7.21 -17.27 0.64
C GLY A 66 -7.47 -18.63 -0.02
N HIS A 67 -7.92 -18.64 -1.25
CA HIS A 67 -8.16 -19.88 -2.00
C HIS A 67 -6.86 -20.66 -2.24
N ASP A 68 -5.75 -20.00 -2.60
CA ASP A 68 -4.45 -20.65 -2.76
C ASP A 68 -3.96 -21.30 -1.46
N LEU A 69 -4.26 -20.70 -0.32
CA LEU A 69 -3.94 -21.25 1.01
C LEU A 69 -4.93 -22.30 1.51
N GLY A 70 -6.01 -22.58 0.78
CA GLY A 70 -7.04 -23.57 1.13
C GLY A 70 -8.12 -23.06 2.08
N MET A 71 -8.31 -21.76 2.16
CA MET A 71 -9.28 -21.11 3.05
C MET A 71 -10.63 -20.85 2.38
N GLY A 72 -11.71 -20.84 3.18
CA GLY A 72 -12.98 -20.22 2.83
C GLY A 72 -12.89 -18.69 3.00
N VAL A 73 -13.47 -17.94 2.06
CA VAL A 73 -13.44 -16.48 2.08
C VAL A 73 -14.86 -15.94 1.99
N THR A 74 -15.22 -15.05 2.92
CA THR A 74 -16.49 -14.30 2.90
C THR A 74 -16.19 -12.82 2.65
N TYR A 75 -16.89 -12.20 1.69
CA TYR A 75 -16.78 -10.77 1.44
C TYR A 75 -18.00 -10.02 1.99
N LEU A 76 -17.75 -9.02 2.83
CA LEU A 76 -18.73 -8.07 3.34
C LEU A 76 -18.39 -6.68 2.81
N GLY A 77 -19.09 -6.25 1.75
CA GLY A 77 -18.90 -4.93 1.14
C GLY A 77 -19.56 -3.80 1.96
N PRO A 78 -19.48 -2.54 1.48
CA PRO A 78 -19.94 -1.35 2.21
C PRO A 78 -21.42 -1.37 2.63
N THR A 79 -22.23 -2.14 1.93
CA THR A 79 -23.66 -2.34 2.27
C THR A 79 -23.94 -3.66 2.97
N GLY A 80 -22.94 -4.53 3.09
CA GLY A 80 -23.09 -5.89 3.65
C GLY A 80 -22.89 -5.98 5.16
N SER A 81 -22.51 -4.89 5.84
CA SER A 81 -22.22 -4.86 7.26
C SER A 81 -23.06 -3.82 8.01
N GLN A 82 -23.36 -4.12 9.28
CA GLN A 82 -24.01 -3.20 10.22
C GLN A 82 -22.99 -2.46 11.11
N MET A 83 -21.70 -2.74 10.94
CA MET A 83 -20.62 -2.14 11.72
C MET A 83 -20.66 -0.60 11.67
N GLY A 84 -20.54 0.05 12.82
CA GLY A 84 -20.60 1.51 12.93
C GLY A 84 -21.98 2.12 12.68
N LYS A 85 -23.00 1.32 12.33
CA LYS A 85 -24.37 1.77 12.06
C LYS A 85 -25.33 1.32 13.16
N LYS A 86 -25.61 0.01 13.24
CA LYS A 86 -26.47 -0.59 14.26
C LYS A 86 -25.70 -1.44 15.27
N GLU A 87 -24.45 -1.74 14.98
CA GLU A 87 -23.58 -2.56 15.80
C GLU A 87 -22.25 -1.83 16.04
N SER A 88 -21.73 -1.89 17.27
CA SER A 88 -20.44 -1.29 17.59
C SER A 88 -19.30 -2.05 16.92
N ILE A 89 -18.16 -1.38 16.68
CA ILE A 89 -16.94 -2.02 16.14
C ILE A 89 -16.52 -3.19 17.04
N ALA A 90 -16.56 -3.00 18.36
CA ALA A 90 -16.18 -4.02 19.33
C ALA A 90 -17.10 -5.26 19.29
N ASP A 91 -18.41 -5.08 19.10
CA ASP A 91 -19.35 -6.20 19.04
C ASP A 91 -19.24 -6.93 17.70
N THR A 92 -19.11 -6.19 16.59
CA THR A 92 -18.81 -6.78 15.28
C THR A 92 -17.52 -7.61 15.34
N ALA A 93 -16.45 -7.07 15.94
CA ALA A 93 -15.18 -7.78 16.10
C ALA A 93 -15.35 -9.10 16.88
N ARG A 94 -16.08 -9.08 18.01
CA ARG A 94 -16.33 -10.28 18.84
C ARG A 94 -17.16 -11.32 18.11
N VAL A 95 -18.15 -10.91 17.32
CA VAL A 95 -18.97 -11.81 16.51
C VAL A 95 -18.15 -12.46 15.42
N LEU A 96 -17.45 -11.65 14.61
CA LEU A 96 -16.64 -12.15 13.50
C LEU A 96 -15.48 -13.03 13.98
N GLY A 97 -14.80 -12.65 15.06
CA GLY A 97 -13.72 -13.43 15.66
C GLY A 97 -14.14 -14.78 16.27
N ARG A 98 -15.46 -15.03 16.45
CA ARG A 98 -15.99 -16.35 16.84
C ARG A 98 -16.43 -17.20 15.66
N MET A 99 -16.54 -16.60 14.47
CA MET A 99 -16.96 -17.29 13.24
C MET A 99 -15.79 -17.55 12.30
N TYR A 100 -14.79 -16.65 12.31
CA TYR A 100 -13.69 -16.68 11.36
C TYR A 100 -12.34 -16.81 12.08
N ASP A 101 -11.34 -17.32 11.37
CA ASP A 101 -9.96 -17.45 11.85
C ASP A 101 -9.13 -16.18 11.63
N GLY A 102 -9.59 -15.25 10.79
CA GLY A 102 -8.94 -13.97 10.54
C GLY A 102 -9.89 -12.98 9.86
N ILE A 103 -9.61 -11.70 10.06
CA ILE A 103 -10.42 -10.57 9.57
C ILE A 103 -9.54 -9.62 8.77
N GLU A 104 -9.87 -9.37 7.51
CA GLU A 104 -9.32 -8.22 6.79
C GLU A 104 -10.25 -7.04 6.93
N TYR A 105 -9.69 -5.86 7.12
CA TYR A 105 -10.43 -4.61 7.15
C TYR A 105 -9.86 -3.60 6.15
N ARG A 106 -10.74 -3.04 5.33
CA ARG A 106 -10.44 -1.90 4.45
C ARG A 106 -11.47 -0.79 4.64
N GLY A 107 -11.03 0.36 5.12
CA GLY A 107 -11.98 1.43 5.44
C GLY A 107 -11.33 2.79 5.68
N TYR A 108 -11.73 3.45 6.76
CA TYR A 108 -11.41 4.84 7.03
C TYR A 108 -10.33 4.98 8.10
N GLY A 109 -10.67 5.03 9.38
CA GLY A 109 -9.75 5.36 10.44
C GLY A 109 -8.88 4.20 10.91
N GLN A 110 -7.63 4.47 11.23
CA GLN A 110 -6.71 3.49 11.81
C GLN A 110 -7.23 2.95 13.15
N THR A 111 -7.87 3.79 13.94
CA THR A 111 -8.49 3.38 15.22
C THR A 111 -9.54 2.28 15.05
N ILE A 112 -10.24 2.23 13.92
CA ILE A 112 -11.24 1.20 13.63
C ILE A 112 -10.57 -0.17 13.51
N VAL A 113 -9.50 -0.27 12.71
CA VAL A 113 -8.78 -1.55 12.53
C VAL A 113 -8.04 -1.96 13.82
N GLU A 114 -7.56 -1.02 14.60
CA GLU A 114 -6.95 -1.28 15.91
C GLU A 114 -7.99 -1.79 16.93
N ASP A 115 -9.19 -1.22 16.97
CA ASP A 115 -10.29 -1.72 17.79
C ASP A 115 -10.77 -3.11 17.33
N LEU A 116 -10.87 -3.36 16.02
CA LEU A 116 -11.13 -4.71 15.49
C LEU A 116 -10.09 -5.71 16.02
N ALA A 117 -8.81 -5.40 15.91
CA ALA A 117 -7.73 -6.25 16.39
C ALA A 117 -7.78 -6.49 17.91
N LYS A 118 -8.14 -5.47 18.67
CA LYS A 118 -8.27 -5.54 20.14
C LYS A 118 -9.37 -6.48 20.60
N PHE A 119 -10.49 -6.55 19.89
CA PHE A 119 -11.69 -7.27 20.36
C PHE A 119 -11.98 -8.56 19.59
N ALA A 120 -11.37 -8.81 18.45
CA ALA A 120 -11.67 -9.98 17.62
C ALA A 120 -11.18 -11.32 18.23
N GLY A 121 -10.03 -11.32 18.90
CA GLY A 121 -9.40 -12.55 19.40
C GLY A 121 -8.77 -13.42 18.31
N VAL A 122 -8.76 -12.95 17.07
CA VAL A 122 -8.12 -13.56 15.90
C VAL A 122 -7.28 -12.50 15.17
N PRO A 123 -6.32 -12.87 14.30
CA PRO A 123 -5.57 -11.90 13.51
C PRO A 123 -6.47 -10.98 12.69
N VAL A 124 -6.14 -9.69 12.71
CA VAL A 124 -6.74 -8.66 11.89
C VAL A 124 -5.69 -8.08 10.96
N TRP A 125 -6.02 -7.94 9.67
CA TRP A 125 -5.12 -7.40 8.64
C TRP A 125 -5.66 -6.10 8.09
N ASN A 126 -4.82 -5.07 8.10
CA ASN A 126 -5.14 -3.77 7.53
C ASN A 126 -4.99 -3.79 6.00
N GLY A 127 -6.09 -3.89 5.28
CA GLY A 127 -6.13 -3.78 3.82
C GLY A 127 -5.96 -2.35 3.30
N LEU A 128 -6.39 -1.35 4.07
CA LEU A 128 -6.14 0.09 3.92
C LEU A 128 -6.91 0.86 4.99
N THR A 129 -6.28 1.87 5.57
CA THR A 129 -6.94 2.97 6.29
C THR A 129 -6.55 4.32 5.68
N ASN A 130 -7.05 5.42 6.22
CA ASN A 130 -6.62 6.75 5.78
C ASN A 130 -5.15 7.01 6.12
N GLU A 131 -4.66 6.43 7.21
CA GLU A 131 -3.33 6.65 7.76
C GLU A 131 -2.29 5.67 7.20
N PHE A 132 -2.67 4.39 6.95
CA PHE A 132 -1.72 3.36 6.53
C PHE A 132 -2.28 2.37 5.51
N HIS A 133 -1.37 1.86 4.66
CA HIS A 133 -1.64 0.79 3.68
C HIS A 133 -0.50 -0.26 3.68
N PRO A 134 -0.29 -0.98 4.79
CA PRO A 134 0.90 -1.80 4.97
C PRO A 134 1.02 -2.96 3.96
N THR A 135 -0.11 -3.50 3.50
CA THR A 135 -0.11 -4.57 2.48
C THR A 135 0.38 -4.10 1.11
N GLN A 136 0.21 -2.81 0.78
CA GLN A 136 0.77 -2.22 -0.43
C GLN A 136 2.29 -2.16 -0.33
N ILE A 137 2.82 -1.66 0.78
CA ILE A 137 4.27 -1.46 0.94
C ILE A 137 5.05 -2.78 0.88
N LEU A 138 4.49 -3.88 1.39
CA LEU A 138 5.13 -5.19 1.20
C LEU A 138 5.21 -5.57 -0.28
N ALA A 139 4.18 -5.27 -1.07
CA ALA A 139 4.20 -5.54 -2.52
C ALA A 139 5.20 -4.64 -3.24
N ASP A 140 5.25 -3.36 -2.88
CA ASP A 140 6.22 -2.41 -3.42
C ASP A 140 7.66 -2.89 -3.16
N PHE A 141 7.94 -3.28 -1.93
CA PHE A 141 9.27 -3.76 -1.55
C PHE A 141 9.65 -5.10 -2.18
N LEU A 142 8.70 -6.02 -2.34
CA LEU A 142 8.95 -7.24 -3.09
C LEU A 142 9.29 -6.91 -4.55
N THR A 143 8.57 -5.98 -5.16
CA THR A 143 8.79 -5.55 -6.55
C THR A 143 10.15 -4.86 -6.70
N ILE A 144 10.49 -3.92 -5.81
CA ILE A 144 11.80 -3.27 -5.80
C ILE A 144 12.91 -4.32 -5.67
N ARG A 145 12.76 -5.28 -4.76
CA ARG A 145 13.74 -6.35 -4.57
C ARG A 145 13.87 -7.26 -5.80
N GLU A 146 12.80 -7.53 -6.51
CA GLU A 146 12.84 -8.31 -7.76
C GLU A 146 13.60 -7.58 -8.88
N HIS A 147 13.51 -6.26 -8.95
CA HIS A 147 14.15 -5.46 -9.99
C HIS A 147 15.58 -5.03 -9.64
N PHE A 148 15.89 -4.81 -8.37
CA PHE A 148 17.17 -4.25 -7.93
C PHE A 148 18.02 -5.19 -7.06
N GLY A 149 17.46 -6.31 -6.60
CA GLY A 149 18.14 -7.31 -5.76
C GLY A 149 18.07 -7.03 -4.26
N ASP A 150 18.11 -5.76 -3.84
CA ASP A 150 18.07 -5.34 -2.44
C ASP A 150 17.16 -4.11 -2.24
N LEU A 151 16.95 -3.75 -0.99
CA LEU A 151 16.20 -2.54 -0.58
C LEU A 151 17.11 -1.48 0.04
N LYS A 152 18.14 -1.94 0.80
CA LYS A 152 18.96 -1.05 1.59
C LYS A 152 19.69 -0.02 0.73
N GLY A 153 19.53 1.26 1.08
CA GLY A 153 20.16 2.38 0.37
C GLY A 153 19.46 2.78 -0.95
N ARG A 154 18.43 2.04 -1.43
CA ARG A 154 17.65 2.44 -2.60
C ARG A 154 16.91 3.73 -2.35
N LYS A 155 17.00 4.67 -3.31
CA LYS A 155 16.31 5.95 -3.26
C LYS A 155 14.92 5.84 -3.87
N LEU A 156 13.90 5.99 -3.03
CA LEU A 156 12.50 6.05 -3.43
C LEU A 156 11.98 7.46 -3.23
N VAL A 157 11.51 8.08 -4.31
CA VAL A 157 10.91 9.42 -4.31
C VAL A 157 9.41 9.29 -4.49
N TYR A 158 8.64 9.73 -3.48
CA TYR A 158 7.19 9.80 -3.56
C TYR A 158 6.77 11.22 -3.97
N CYS A 159 6.16 11.33 -5.16
CA CYS A 159 5.68 12.60 -5.72
C CYS A 159 4.17 12.74 -5.52
N GLY A 160 3.73 13.74 -4.74
CA GLY A 160 2.31 13.98 -4.51
C GLY A 160 1.97 14.26 -3.05
N ASP A 161 0.71 13.99 -2.65
CA ASP A 161 0.25 14.22 -1.28
C ASP A 161 0.75 13.15 -0.31
N ALA A 162 1.79 13.45 0.44
CA ALA A 162 2.43 12.52 1.36
C ALA A 162 1.77 12.45 2.76
N ARG A 163 0.68 13.18 3.01
CA ARG A 163 0.00 13.25 4.32
C ARG A 163 -0.82 12.01 4.67
N TYR A 164 -1.15 11.19 3.67
CA TYR A 164 -2.07 10.04 3.81
C TYR A 164 -1.36 8.70 3.72
N ASN A 165 -2.15 7.64 3.58
CA ASN A 165 -1.70 6.26 3.76
C ASN A 165 -0.47 5.87 2.93
N MET A 166 -0.36 6.28 1.66
CA MET A 166 0.79 5.90 0.83
C MET A 166 2.06 6.62 1.25
N GLY A 167 2.05 7.95 1.36
CA GLY A 167 3.21 8.71 1.83
C GLY A 167 3.67 8.26 3.21
N ASN A 168 2.74 8.12 4.15
CA ASN A 168 3.03 7.64 5.50
C ASN A 168 3.63 6.23 5.50
N SER A 169 3.01 5.29 4.78
CA SER A 169 3.45 3.89 4.80
C SER A 169 4.76 3.66 4.07
N LEU A 170 5.02 4.38 2.98
CA LEU A 170 6.31 4.35 2.27
C LEU A 170 7.42 4.91 3.14
N MET A 171 7.20 6.06 3.82
CA MET A 171 8.17 6.62 4.75
C MET A 171 8.50 5.64 5.88
N VAL A 172 7.49 5.06 6.52
CA VAL A 172 7.66 4.05 7.58
C VAL A 172 8.42 2.85 7.07
N GLY A 173 8.02 2.29 5.93
CA GLY A 173 8.65 1.12 5.35
C GLY A 173 10.11 1.38 4.98
N CYS A 174 10.41 2.50 4.34
CA CYS A 174 11.77 2.90 3.99
C CYS A 174 12.64 3.11 5.24
N ALA A 175 12.10 3.75 6.29
CA ALA A 175 12.80 3.89 7.57
C ALA A 175 13.16 2.52 8.18
N LYS A 176 12.22 1.55 8.15
CA LYS A 176 12.44 0.19 8.67
C LYS A 176 13.49 -0.59 7.85
N MET A 177 13.50 -0.43 6.52
CA MET A 177 14.35 -1.25 5.63
C MET A 177 15.69 -0.59 5.26
N GLY A 178 16.03 0.56 5.87
CA GLY A 178 17.30 1.24 5.60
C GLY A 178 17.38 1.85 4.21
N MET A 179 16.24 2.24 3.62
CA MET A 179 16.14 2.88 2.31
C MET A 179 16.31 4.40 2.43
N HIS A 180 16.50 5.07 1.31
CA HIS A 180 16.45 6.52 1.21
C HIS A 180 15.05 6.93 0.70
N PHE A 181 14.23 7.51 1.56
CA PHE A 181 12.90 8.03 1.23
C PHE A 181 12.94 9.54 1.01
N VAL A 182 12.34 10.00 -0.07
CA VAL A 182 12.14 11.43 -0.35
C VAL A 182 10.65 11.69 -0.54
N ALA A 183 10.06 12.52 0.30
CA ALA A 183 8.74 13.09 0.04
C ALA A 183 8.92 14.33 -0.86
N CYS A 184 8.44 14.24 -2.09
CA CYS A 184 8.47 15.32 -3.07
C CYS A 184 7.07 15.95 -3.19
N ALA A 185 6.85 17.06 -2.46
CA ALA A 185 5.54 17.69 -2.31
C ALA A 185 5.69 19.16 -1.86
N PRO A 186 4.62 19.99 -1.94
CA PRO A 186 4.59 21.25 -1.19
C PRO A 186 4.71 20.96 0.32
N GLU A 187 5.31 21.87 1.10
CA GLU A 187 5.50 21.67 2.55
C GLU A 187 4.22 21.29 3.32
N ALA A 188 3.08 21.88 2.94
CA ALA A 188 1.78 21.59 3.55
C ALA A 188 1.26 20.16 3.25
N TYR A 189 1.93 19.44 2.38
CA TYR A 189 1.58 18.08 1.95
C TYR A 189 2.59 17.02 2.43
N PHE A 190 3.54 17.37 3.29
CA PHE A 190 4.42 16.41 3.97
C PHE A 190 3.67 15.63 5.06
N PRO A 191 4.15 14.45 5.45
CA PRO A 191 3.60 13.70 6.59
C PRO A 191 3.61 14.53 7.88
N SER A 192 2.83 14.12 8.89
CA SER A 192 2.80 14.83 10.16
C SER A 192 4.16 14.83 10.87
N ALA A 193 4.44 15.92 11.61
CA ALA A 193 5.70 16.06 12.34
C ALA A 193 5.92 14.91 13.35
N GLU A 194 4.84 14.42 13.95
CA GLU A 194 4.89 13.30 14.90
C GLU A 194 5.36 12.02 14.21
N LEU A 195 4.78 11.68 13.06
CA LEU A 195 5.16 10.49 12.31
C LEU A 195 6.58 10.61 11.74
N ILE A 196 6.96 11.81 11.27
CA ILE A 196 8.34 12.09 10.83
C ILE A 196 9.31 11.81 11.95
N ALA A 197 9.05 12.31 13.18
CA ALA A 197 9.93 12.10 14.33
C ALA A 197 10.06 10.61 14.70
N GLU A 198 8.95 9.85 14.69
CA GLU A 198 8.97 8.40 14.90
C GLU A 198 9.84 7.68 13.83
N CYS A 199 9.64 8.03 12.56
CA CYS A 199 10.42 7.43 11.47
C CYS A 199 11.90 7.82 11.51
N GLN A 200 12.24 9.05 11.92
CA GLN A 200 13.63 9.48 12.11
C GLN A 200 14.33 8.68 13.22
N ALA A 201 13.62 8.37 14.31
CA ALA A 201 14.16 7.50 15.37
C ALA A 201 14.48 6.10 14.83
N VAL A 202 13.58 5.52 14.03
CA VAL A 202 13.81 4.22 13.37
C VAL A 202 14.96 4.31 12.36
N ALA A 203 15.01 5.38 11.57
CA ALA A 203 16.06 5.59 10.56
C ALA A 203 17.45 5.69 11.18
N ALA A 204 17.57 6.27 12.37
CA ALA A 204 18.85 6.33 13.11
C ALA A 204 19.39 4.92 13.46
N GLU A 205 18.52 3.92 13.66
CA GLU A 205 18.91 2.54 13.96
C GLU A 205 19.20 1.72 12.69
N THR A 206 18.47 1.98 11.59
CA THR A 206 18.56 1.18 10.36
C THR A 206 19.56 1.73 9.34
N GLY A 207 19.92 3.01 9.48
CA GLY A 207 20.74 3.76 8.51
C GLY A 207 19.91 4.29 7.33
N ALA A 208 18.59 4.36 7.44
CA ALA A 208 17.73 4.99 6.44
C ALA A 208 17.96 6.51 6.38
N VAL A 209 17.65 7.10 5.22
CA VAL A 209 17.66 8.55 5.01
C VAL A 209 16.25 9.00 4.71
N LEU A 210 15.77 10.06 5.37
CA LEU A 210 14.44 10.63 5.16
C LEU A 210 14.57 12.09 4.79
N GLU A 211 14.13 12.48 3.60
CA GLU A 211 14.19 13.84 3.09
C GLU A 211 12.82 14.36 2.65
N PHE A 212 12.65 15.67 2.71
CA PHE A 212 11.41 16.39 2.39
C PHE A 212 11.76 17.53 1.45
N ILE A 213 11.50 17.36 0.15
CA ILE A 213 12.01 18.26 -0.90
C ILE A 213 10.83 18.82 -1.69
N THR A 214 10.82 20.13 -1.89
CA THR A 214 9.75 20.81 -2.64
C THR A 214 10.05 20.98 -4.13
N ASP A 215 11.31 20.86 -4.55
CA ASP A 215 11.70 20.91 -5.96
C ASP A 215 11.70 19.50 -6.58
N PRO A 216 10.83 19.20 -7.57
CA PRO A 216 10.76 17.89 -8.17
C PRO A 216 12.04 17.43 -8.87
N MET A 217 12.79 18.36 -9.47
CA MET A 217 14.04 18.02 -10.18
C MET A 217 15.18 17.74 -9.20
N GLU A 218 15.22 18.41 -8.06
CA GLU A 218 16.15 18.08 -6.98
C GLU A 218 15.80 16.73 -6.36
N ALA A 219 14.51 16.49 -6.07
CA ALA A 219 14.03 15.27 -5.44
C ALA A 219 14.32 14.03 -6.30
N THR A 220 13.99 14.08 -7.60
CA THR A 220 14.07 12.91 -8.49
C THR A 220 15.47 12.60 -9.02
N LYS A 221 16.43 13.48 -8.78
CA LYS A 221 17.84 13.26 -9.21
C LYS A 221 18.38 11.95 -8.66
N ASP A 222 18.89 11.10 -9.54
CA ASP A 222 19.50 9.80 -9.21
C ASP A 222 18.56 8.87 -8.40
N ALA A 223 17.23 8.98 -8.57
CA ALA A 223 16.28 8.10 -7.91
C ALA A 223 16.29 6.69 -8.52
N ASP A 224 16.25 5.65 -7.67
CA ASP A 224 16.01 4.28 -8.12
C ASP A 224 14.55 4.06 -8.47
N VAL A 225 13.64 4.67 -7.69
CA VAL A 225 12.19 4.56 -7.84
C VAL A 225 11.54 5.93 -7.74
N ILE A 226 10.67 6.25 -8.70
CA ILE A 226 9.70 7.36 -8.58
C ILE A 226 8.32 6.73 -8.40
N TYR A 227 7.66 7.12 -7.31
CA TYR A 227 6.34 6.63 -6.91
C TYR A 227 5.33 7.77 -6.87
N THR A 228 4.10 7.53 -7.29
CA THR A 228 3.00 8.50 -7.08
C THR A 228 1.68 7.78 -6.79
N ASP A 229 0.69 8.54 -6.39
CA ASP A 229 -0.69 8.10 -6.15
C ASP A 229 -1.65 9.21 -6.60
N VAL A 230 -2.92 8.86 -6.74
CA VAL A 230 -3.97 9.81 -7.14
C VAL A 230 -3.97 11.06 -6.24
N TRP A 231 -4.16 12.23 -6.85
CA TRP A 231 -4.16 13.49 -6.10
C TRP A 231 -5.38 13.67 -5.19
N VAL A 232 -6.48 13.01 -5.51
CA VAL A 232 -7.71 13.01 -4.71
C VAL A 232 -8.09 11.58 -4.39
N SER A 233 -8.08 11.24 -3.11
CA SER A 233 -8.37 9.90 -2.64
C SER A 233 -9.85 9.56 -2.72
N MET A 234 -10.14 8.27 -2.82
CA MET A 234 -11.51 7.75 -2.84
C MET A 234 -12.25 8.14 -1.56
N GLY A 235 -13.37 8.85 -1.74
CA GLY A 235 -14.22 9.33 -0.63
C GLY A 235 -13.96 10.79 -0.20
N GLU A 236 -13.00 11.48 -0.82
CA GLU A 236 -12.88 12.94 -0.69
C GLU A 236 -13.95 13.66 -1.54
N PRO A 237 -14.45 14.83 -1.10
CA PRO A 237 -15.47 15.58 -1.82
C PRO A 237 -14.92 16.21 -3.11
N ASP A 238 -15.78 16.33 -4.13
CA ASP A 238 -15.41 16.93 -5.42
C ASP A 238 -14.87 18.37 -5.31
N SER A 239 -15.18 19.07 -4.21
CA SER A 239 -14.72 20.44 -3.98
C SER A 239 -13.22 20.58 -3.82
N VAL A 240 -12.50 19.52 -3.47
CA VAL A 240 -11.04 19.57 -3.25
C VAL A 240 -10.21 19.45 -4.53
N TRP A 241 -10.83 19.07 -5.67
CA TRP A 241 -10.10 18.83 -6.92
C TRP A 241 -9.32 20.05 -7.42
N ALA A 242 -9.94 21.21 -7.42
CA ALA A 242 -9.31 22.44 -7.94
C ALA A 242 -8.04 22.79 -7.13
N GLU A 243 -8.14 22.77 -5.80
CA GLU A 243 -7.01 23.04 -4.90
C GLU A 243 -5.89 22.00 -5.09
N ARG A 244 -6.26 20.69 -5.15
CA ARG A 244 -5.27 19.62 -5.33
C ARG A 244 -4.56 19.69 -6.67
N ILE A 245 -5.29 19.97 -7.75
CA ILE A 245 -4.70 20.15 -9.08
C ILE A 245 -3.72 21.31 -9.08
N GLU A 246 -4.12 22.46 -8.52
CA GLU A 246 -3.25 23.64 -8.46
C GLU A 246 -1.96 23.34 -7.67
N ALA A 247 -2.07 22.72 -6.49
CA ALA A 247 -0.97 22.42 -5.61
C ALA A 247 -0.05 21.31 -6.16
N LEU A 248 -0.61 20.26 -6.77
CA LEU A 248 0.14 19.05 -7.11
C LEU A 248 0.55 18.95 -8.59
N LYS A 249 0.02 19.78 -9.47
CA LYS A 249 0.40 19.80 -10.89
C LYS A 249 1.92 19.90 -11.13
N PRO A 250 2.72 20.68 -10.36
CA PRO A 250 4.18 20.71 -10.50
C PRO A 250 4.85 19.35 -10.17
N TYR A 251 4.15 18.47 -9.46
CA TYR A 251 4.64 17.16 -8.99
C TYR A 251 4.13 16.00 -9.86
N GLN A 252 3.47 16.29 -11.01
CA GLN A 252 3.10 15.27 -11.98
C GLN A 252 4.34 14.55 -12.49
N VAL A 253 4.38 13.22 -12.33
CA VAL A 253 5.48 12.42 -12.85
C VAL A 253 5.44 12.40 -14.37
N ASN A 254 6.54 12.81 -14.99
CA ASN A 254 6.67 12.98 -16.42
C ASN A 254 8.04 12.52 -16.92
N THR A 255 8.22 12.51 -18.22
CA THR A 255 9.46 12.06 -18.88
C THR A 255 10.70 12.80 -18.38
N ALA A 256 10.62 14.12 -18.12
CA ALA A 256 11.76 14.89 -17.63
C ALA A 256 12.23 14.44 -16.24
N MET A 257 11.29 14.09 -15.34
CA MET A 257 11.63 13.53 -14.03
C MET A 257 12.28 12.14 -14.17
N MET A 258 11.76 11.28 -15.06
CA MET A 258 12.32 9.94 -15.30
C MET A 258 13.72 10.03 -15.92
N GLU A 259 13.95 10.93 -16.86
CA GLU A 259 15.26 11.20 -17.45
C GLU A 259 16.26 11.73 -16.41
N ASN A 260 15.82 12.63 -15.53
CA ASN A 260 16.63 13.17 -14.45
C ASN A 260 17.04 12.10 -13.41
N ALA A 261 16.18 11.12 -13.17
CA ALA A 261 16.49 9.97 -12.33
C ALA A 261 17.42 8.95 -13.03
N GLY A 262 17.36 8.88 -14.35
CA GLY A 262 18.22 8.01 -15.17
C GLY A 262 17.52 6.74 -15.69
N ALA A 263 18.18 6.08 -16.62
CA ALA A 263 17.61 4.93 -17.36
C ALA A 263 17.28 3.71 -16.48
N GLN A 264 17.92 3.58 -15.33
CA GLN A 264 17.68 2.46 -14.41
C GLN A 264 16.50 2.72 -13.44
N CYS A 265 16.01 3.96 -13.36
CA CYS A 265 14.86 4.30 -12.53
C CYS A 265 13.64 3.51 -12.96
N ARG A 266 12.80 3.12 -11.97
CA ARG A 266 11.51 2.49 -12.21
C ARG A 266 10.40 3.39 -11.69
N PHE A 267 9.29 3.40 -12.46
CA PHE A 267 8.06 4.06 -12.07
C PHE A 267 7.11 3.07 -11.39
N MET A 268 6.55 3.47 -10.26
CA MET A 268 5.59 2.70 -9.47
C MET A 268 4.34 3.52 -9.11
N HIS A 269 3.22 2.82 -8.95
CA HIS A 269 1.92 3.40 -8.60
C HIS A 269 0.98 2.32 -8.05
N CYS A 270 0.38 2.54 -6.89
CA CYS A 270 -0.53 1.57 -6.25
C CYS A 270 -1.82 1.29 -7.03
N LEU A 271 -2.12 2.07 -8.07
CA LEU A 271 -3.34 2.01 -8.86
C LEU A 271 -4.65 2.22 -8.05
N PRO A 272 -5.69 2.83 -8.64
CA PRO A 272 -5.82 3.25 -10.05
C PRO A 272 -5.00 4.49 -10.36
N ALA A 273 -4.62 4.71 -11.62
CA ALA A 273 -3.92 5.90 -12.09
C ALA A 273 -4.77 6.69 -13.08
N PHE A 274 -4.63 8.03 -13.04
CA PHE A 274 -5.29 8.92 -14.01
C PHE A 274 -4.26 9.47 -15.02
N HIS A 275 -3.79 8.58 -15.90
CA HIS A 275 -2.78 8.89 -16.91
C HIS A 275 -3.38 9.20 -18.29
N ASP A 276 -4.66 8.86 -18.51
CA ASP A 276 -5.37 9.02 -19.79
C ASP A 276 -6.84 9.43 -19.64
N LEU A 277 -7.58 9.44 -20.76
CA LEU A 277 -9.01 9.75 -20.82
C LEU A 277 -9.92 8.52 -20.93
N ASN A 278 -9.39 7.30 -20.70
CA ASN A 278 -10.18 6.08 -20.85
C ASN A 278 -11.09 5.77 -19.66
N THR A 279 -11.03 6.58 -18.59
CA THR A 279 -11.91 6.45 -17.42
C THR A 279 -13.00 7.51 -17.40
N VAL A 280 -14.12 7.23 -16.71
CA VAL A 280 -15.20 8.20 -16.52
C VAL A 280 -14.69 9.45 -15.81
N ILE A 281 -13.91 9.27 -14.73
CA ILE A 281 -13.37 10.39 -13.94
C ILE A 281 -12.35 11.18 -14.76
N GLY A 282 -11.46 10.53 -15.52
CA GLY A 282 -10.50 11.21 -16.39
C GLY A 282 -11.18 12.13 -17.41
N LYS A 283 -12.30 11.69 -18.01
CA LYS A 283 -13.12 12.52 -18.90
C LYS A 283 -13.76 13.71 -18.19
N GLN A 284 -14.31 13.50 -17.00
CA GLN A 284 -14.91 14.57 -16.20
C GLN A 284 -13.88 15.63 -15.78
N ILE A 285 -12.67 15.21 -15.41
CA ILE A 285 -11.57 16.12 -15.08
C ILE A 285 -11.10 16.87 -16.31
N HIS A 286 -11.01 16.20 -17.46
CA HIS A 286 -10.70 16.88 -18.72
C HIS A 286 -11.74 17.95 -19.09
N GLU A 287 -13.02 17.62 -19.02
CA GLU A 287 -14.11 18.56 -19.31
C GLU A 287 -14.09 19.78 -18.36
N LYS A 288 -13.76 19.56 -17.08
CA LYS A 288 -13.80 20.60 -16.05
C LYS A 288 -12.53 21.41 -15.93
N PHE A 289 -11.34 20.79 -16.12
CA PHE A 289 -10.02 21.40 -15.85
C PHE A 289 -9.09 21.39 -17.08
N GLY A 290 -9.46 20.75 -18.18
CA GLY A 290 -8.65 20.69 -19.41
C GLY A 290 -7.43 19.76 -19.32
N LEU A 291 -7.33 18.91 -18.27
CA LEU A 291 -6.21 17.99 -18.07
C LEU A 291 -6.46 16.67 -18.81
N THR A 292 -5.43 16.15 -19.49
CA THR A 292 -5.47 14.84 -20.16
C THR A 292 -4.85 13.72 -19.32
N ALA A 293 -4.03 14.09 -18.35
CA ALA A 293 -3.42 13.22 -17.34
C ALA A 293 -3.28 14.00 -16.02
N MET A 294 -3.18 13.31 -14.89
CA MET A 294 -3.08 13.95 -13.58
C MET A 294 -1.73 13.66 -12.90
N GLU A 295 -1.65 12.70 -12.00
CA GLU A 295 -0.45 12.43 -11.21
C GLU A 295 0.72 11.85 -12.01
N VAL A 296 0.45 11.27 -13.17
CA VAL A 296 1.46 10.73 -14.09
C VAL A 296 1.02 10.90 -15.53
N THR A 297 1.96 11.15 -16.45
CA THR A 297 1.68 11.19 -17.88
C THR A 297 1.58 9.79 -18.47
N ASP A 298 0.84 9.64 -19.59
CA ASP A 298 0.63 8.36 -20.26
C ASP A 298 1.96 7.77 -20.78
N GLU A 299 2.85 8.64 -21.26
CA GLU A 299 4.18 8.22 -21.76
C GLU A 299 5.03 7.54 -20.68
N VAL A 300 4.93 7.99 -19.43
CA VAL A 300 5.63 7.36 -18.29
C VAL A 300 4.91 6.08 -17.86
N PHE A 301 3.59 6.14 -17.75
CA PHE A 301 2.78 5.00 -17.29
C PHE A 301 2.93 3.78 -18.22
N GLU A 302 2.97 3.98 -19.53
CA GLU A 302 3.09 2.92 -20.55
C GLU A 302 4.56 2.63 -20.94
N SER A 303 5.55 3.27 -20.31
CA SER A 303 6.96 3.07 -20.61
C SER A 303 7.50 1.72 -20.11
N GLU A 304 8.66 1.29 -20.64
CA GLU A 304 9.40 0.13 -20.14
C GLU A 304 9.97 0.32 -18.72
N GLN A 305 10.03 1.56 -18.22
CA GLN A 305 10.44 1.85 -16.87
C GLN A 305 9.28 1.66 -15.86
N SER A 306 8.03 1.57 -16.32
CA SER A 306 6.86 1.34 -15.48
C SER A 306 6.77 -0.13 -15.08
N ILE A 307 6.70 -0.36 -13.76
CA ILE A 307 6.58 -1.71 -13.17
C ILE A 307 5.30 -1.85 -12.33
N VAL A 308 4.29 -1.03 -12.63
CA VAL A 308 3.03 -0.95 -11.87
C VAL A 308 2.22 -2.26 -11.88
N PHE A 309 2.32 -3.06 -12.94
CA PHE A 309 1.61 -4.34 -13.02
C PHE A 309 2.33 -5.46 -12.28
N ASP A 310 3.67 -5.46 -12.24
CA ASP A 310 4.46 -6.35 -11.38
C ASP A 310 4.15 -6.06 -9.90
N GLU A 311 4.07 -4.78 -9.55
CA GLU A 311 3.66 -4.29 -8.24
C GLU A 311 2.24 -4.77 -7.87
N ALA A 312 1.28 -4.61 -8.79
CA ALA A 312 -0.09 -5.07 -8.58
C ALA A 312 -0.19 -6.60 -8.42
N GLU A 313 0.58 -7.39 -9.19
CA GLU A 313 0.67 -8.85 -9.01
C GLU A 313 1.21 -9.19 -7.63
N ASN A 314 2.25 -8.51 -7.17
CA ASN A 314 2.89 -8.77 -5.89
C ASN A 314 1.99 -8.55 -4.68
N ARG A 315 0.90 -7.77 -4.81
CA ARG A 315 -0.15 -7.67 -3.80
C ARG A 315 -0.72 -9.04 -3.41
N LEU A 316 -0.97 -9.90 -4.39
CA LEU A 316 -1.43 -11.27 -4.14
C LEU A 316 -0.43 -12.07 -3.29
N HIS A 317 0.85 -12.00 -3.63
CA HIS A 317 1.87 -12.84 -3.01
C HIS A 317 2.23 -12.38 -1.60
N THR A 318 2.31 -11.07 -1.37
CA THR A 318 2.60 -10.51 -0.05
C THR A 318 1.42 -10.64 0.91
N ILE A 319 0.18 -10.43 0.46
CA ILE A 319 -1.02 -10.69 1.25
C ILE A 319 -1.10 -12.18 1.64
N LYS A 320 -0.79 -13.08 0.72
CA LYS A 320 -0.71 -14.51 1.00
C LYS A 320 0.30 -14.81 2.09
N ALA A 321 1.49 -14.21 2.02
CA ALA A 321 2.52 -14.36 3.05
C ALA A 321 2.07 -13.84 4.43
N VAL A 322 1.39 -12.69 4.49
CA VAL A 322 0.83 -12.15 5.73
C VAL A 322 -0.17 -13.12 6.35
N MET A 323 -1.13 -13.61 5.57
CA MET A 323 -2.12 -14.57 6.06
C MET A 323 -1.48 -15.89 6.51
N ALA A 324 -0.55 -16.45 5.72
CA ALA A 324 0.15 -17.68 6.07
C ALA A 324 0.96 -17.53 7.36
N ALA A 325 1.75 -16.46 7.50
CA ALA A 325 2.60 -16.22 8.67
C ALA A 325 1.81 -16.00 9.97
N THR A 326 0.57 -15.50 9.87
CA THR A 326 -0.26 -15.21 11.03
C THR A 326 -1.25 -16.33 11.39
N LEU A 327 -1.55 -17.24 10.46
CA LEU A 327 -2.50 -18.33 10.68
C LEU A 327 -1.88 -19.72 10.67
N ALA A 328 -0.86 -19.98 9.84
CA ALA A 328 -0.27 -21.30 9.71
C ALA A 328 0.80 -21.60 10.78
N ASP A 329 1.12 -22.86 10.91
CA ASP A 329 2.24 -23.37 11.72
C ASP A 329 3.50 -23.49 10.83
N ILE A 330 4.16 -22.32 10.54
CA ILE A 330 5.34 -22.25 9.67
C ILE A 330 6.49 -21.47 10.31
#